data_85fbf0f52c2198afef9f21dfe01d8910
#
_entry.id   85fbf0f52c2198afef9f21dfe01d8910
#
_cell.length_a   1.000
_cell.length_b   1.000
_cell.length_c   1.000
_cell.angle_alpha   90.00
_cell.angle_beta   90.00
_cell.angle_gamma   90.00
#
_symmetry.space_group_name_H-M   'P 1'
#
loop_
_entity.id
_entity.type
_entity.pdbx_description
1 polymer ?
#
loop_
_entity_poly.entity_id
_entity_poly.type
_entity_poly.pdbx_seq_one_letter_code
_entity_poly.pdbx_strand_id
1 'polypeptide(L)'
;GADEAGMQPWDTIIQIDGIDVDGVEGFQTILQTYFANDTITVDLMHEDGSLESVELVLTDKYDYYLELGWSTANLETIGIEQGDAFVGVEGISEGTAGIDRLAGPFSPRFEGGVLMQAAYTPLHVLNMMILPFELQGVSMHPAEETMLTPTEGLLGDTLGLNGLLFFVNFFFWLMWVNILLGFTNLIPMVPF
;
A
#
# COMPACT_ATOMS: atom_id res chain seq x y z
N GLY A 1 13.54 11.54 12.51
CA GLY A 1 12.52 10.64 11.93
C GLY A 1 13.03 9.91 10.70
N ALA A 2 12.15 9.16 10.05
CA ALA A 2 12.50 8.29 8.91
C ALA A 2 13.25 9.03 7.79
N ASP A 3 12.80 10.21 7.39
CA ASP A 3 13.45 11.04 6.36
C ASP A 3 14.89 11.43 6.74
N GLU A 4 15.15 11.77 8.00
CA GLU A 4 16.50 12.08 8.50
C GLU A 4 17.41 10.86 8.51
N ALA A 5 16.84 9.66 8.69
CA ALA A 5 17.55 8.39 8.64
C ALA A 5 17.85 7.94 7.18
N GLY A 6 17.30 8.60 6.17
CA GLY A 6 17.53 8.28 4.76
C GLY A 6 16.46 7.38 4.14
N MET A 7 15.40 7.04 4.85
CA MET A 7 14.28 6.28 4.28
C MET A 7 13.58 7.09 3.18
N GLN A 8 13.27 6.43 2.08
CA GLN A 8 12.63 7.04 0.92
C GLN A 8 11.19 6.52 0.73
N PRO A 9 10.32 7.30 0.07
CA PRO A 9 9.03 6.76 -0.36
C PRO A 9 9.22 5.49 -1.21
N TRP A 10 8.39 4.49 -0.95
CA TRP A 10 8.39 3.16 -1.59
C TRP A 10 9.50 2.21 -1.11
N ASP A 11 10.28 2.58 -0.10
CA ASP A 11 11.15 1.62 0.56
C ASP A 11 10.32 0.52 1.23
N THR A 12 10.84 -0.71 1.14
CA THR A 12 10.25 -1.88 1.81
C THR A 12 11.01 -2.16 3.10
N ILE A 13 10.32 -2.11 4.25
CA ILE A 13 10.90 -2.50 5.53
C ILE A 13 10.94 -4.03 5.60
N ILE A 14 12.14 -4.60 5.74
CA ILE A 14 12.38 -6.05 5.78
C ILE A 14 12.50 -6.53 7.22
N GLN A 15 13.35 -5.85 8.02
CA GLN A 15 13.62 -6.21 9.41
C GLN A 15 13.69 -4.96 10.29
N ILE A 16 13.39 -5.15 11.58
CA ILE A 16 13.62 -4.17 12.63
C ILE A 16 14.42 -4.87 13.72
N ASP A 17 15.64 -4.38 14.02
CA ASP A 17 16.59 -4.99 14.96
C ASP A 17 16.81 -6.50 14.72
N GLY A 18 16.84 -6.91 13.45
CA GLY A 18 17.02 -8.30 13.02
C GLY A 18 15.76 -9.18 13.16
N ILE A 19 14.61 -8.60 13.48
CA ILE A 19 13.31 -9.28 13.51
C ILE A 19 12.62 -9.05 12.16
N ASP A 20 12.26 -10.14 11.47
CA ASP A 20 11.55 -10.08 10.19
C ASP A 20 10.18 -9.41 10.34
N VAL A 21 9.86 -8.49 9.44
CA VAL A 21 8.57 -7.81 9.40
C VAL A 21 7.61 -8.59 8.50
N ASP A 22 6.59 -9.18 9.09
CA ASP A 22 5.54 -9.91 8.36
C ASP A 22 4.28 -9.03 8.23
N GLY A 23 4.26 -8.23 7.19
CA GLY A 23 3.16 -7.31 6.87
C GLY A 23 2.98 -6.16 7.87
N VAL A 24 1.88 -5.44 7.72
CA VAL A 24 1.57 -4.27 8.57
C VAL A 24 1.31 -4.67 10.02
N GLU A 25 0.64 -5.80 10.25
CA GLU A 25 0.34 -6.28 11.59
C GLU A 25 1.62 -6.70 12.34
N GLY A 26 2.54 -7.40 11.66
CA GLY A 26 3.86 -7.74 12.19
C GLY A 26 4.68 -6.50 12.54
N PHE A 27 4.70 -5.51 11.65
CA PHE A 27 5.34 -4.22 11.88
C PHE A 27 4.79 -3.52 13.13
N GLN A 28 3.46 -3.42 13.26
CA GLN A 28 2.83 -2.80 14.43
C GLN A 28 3.15 -3.55 15.73
N THR A 29 3.14 -4.88 15.69
CA THR A 29 3.47 -5.72 16.85
C THR A 29 4.90 -5.50 17.32
N ILE A 30 5.85 -5.39 16.38
CA ILE A 30 7.25 -5.10 16.71
C ILE A 30 7.36 -3.71 17.33
N LEU A 31 6.75 -2.68 16.72
CA LEU A 31 6.81 -1.31 17.24
C LEU A 31 6.22 -1.14 18.64
N GLN A 32 5.20 -1.92 19.00
CA GLN A 32 4.62 -1.89 20.35
C GLN A 32 5.59 -2.34 21.45
N THR A 33 6.72 -2.93 21.09
CA THR A 33 7.76 -3.33 22.05
C THR A 33 8.76 -2.20 22.36
N TYR A 34 8.71 -1.09 21.61
CA TYR A 34 9.59 0.07 21.76
C TYR A 34 8.83 1.28 22.29
N PHE A 35 9.60 2.26 22.74
CA PHE A 35 9.09 3.55 23.21
C PHE A 35 9.64 4.70 22.33
N ALA A 36 8.99 5.84 22.44
CA ALA A 36 9.50 7.07 21.84
C ALA A 36 10.92 7.36 22.33
N ASN A 37 11.79 7.83 21.43
CA ASN A 37 13.22 8.05 21.61
C ASN A 37 14.11 6.80 21.68
N ASP A 38 13.56 5.60 21.55
CA ASP A 38 14.39 4.41 21.33
C ASP A 38 15.06 4.50 19.94
N THR A 39 16.28 3.98 19.85
CA THR A 39 16.98 3.85 18.57
C THR A 39 16.86 2.42 18.10
N ILE A 40 16.42 2.24 16.88
CA ILE A 40 16.27 0.95 16.21
C ILE A 40 17.09 0.90 14.93
N THR A 41 17.46 -0.30 14.49
CA THR A 41 18.04 -0.54 13.17
C THR A 41 16.95 -1.07 12.26
N VAL A 42 16.75 -0.44 11.11
CA VAL A 42 15.76 -0.85 10.11
C VAL A 42 16.49 -1.29 8.87
N ASP A 43 16.27 -2.52 8.44
CA ASP A 43 16.77 -3.04 7.17
C ASP A 43 15.72 -2.77 6.08
N LEU A 44 16.13 -2.06 5.04
CA LEU A 44 15.30 -1.59 3.94
C LEU A 44 15.71 -2.24 2.63
N MET A 45 14.74 -2.42 1.75
CA MET A 45 14.96 -2.63 0.33
C MET A 45 14.38 -1.45 -0.44
N HIS A 46 15.23 -0.76 -1.19
CA HIS A 46 14.84 0.34 -2.07
C HIS A 46 14.12 -0.15 -3.33
N GLU A 47 13.49 0.76 -4.05
CA GLU A 47 12.76 0.45 -5.31
C GLU A 47 13.65 -0.24 -6.36
N ASP A 48 14.95 0.04 -6.38
CA ASP A 48 15.92 -0.59 -7.29
C ASP A 48 16.39 -1.99 -6.84
N GLY A 49 15.89 -2.48 -5.69
CA GLY A 49 16.25 -3.76 -5.08
C GLY A 49 17.55 -3.73 -4.25
N SER A 50 18.18 -2.57 -4.08
CA SER A 50 19.34 -2.44 -3.19
C SER A 50 18.90 -2.53 -1.72
N LEU A 51 19.77 -3.11 -0.89
CA LEU A 51 19.52 -3.26 0.55
C LEU A 51 20.34 -2.23 1.32
N GLU A 52 19.72 -1.60 2.28
CA GLU A 52 20.36 -0.66 3.20
C GLU A 52 19.88 -0.91 4.64
N SER A 53 20.77 -0.71 5.61
CA SER A 53 20.44 -0.72 7.04
C SER A 53 20.61 0.69 7.57
N VAL A 54 19.55 1.26 8.15
CA VAL A 54 19.53 2.61 8.68
C VAL A 54 19.27 2.60 10.19
N GLU A 55 19.93 3.48 10.92
CA GLU A 55 19.61 3.73 12.33
C GLU A 55 18.56 4.83 12.43
N LEU A 56 17.47 4.56 13.12
CA LEU A 56 16.33 5.45 13.27
C LEU A 56 16.03 5.68 14.75
N VAL A 57 15.88 6.94 15.13
CA VAL A 57 15.33 7.31 16.45
C VAL A 57 13.82 7.46 16.32
N LEU A 58 13.09 6.66 17.10
CA LEU A 58 11.62 6.68 17.12
C LEU A 58 11.09 7.98 17.71
N THR A 59 10.12 8.58 17.06
CA THR A 59 9.43 9.78 17.53
C THR A 59 8.25 9.40 18.44
N ASP A 60 7.73 10.37 19.20
CA ASP A 60 6.51 10.21 19.97
C ASP A 60 5.30 10.37 19.05
N LYS A 61 4.51 9.31 18.91
CA LYS A 61 3.31 9.29 18.08
C LYS A 61 2.26 10.29 18.54
N TYR A 62 2.14 10.46 19.86
CA TYR A 62 1.21 11.41 20.47
C TYR A 62 1.57 12.85 20.11
N ASP A 63 2.85 13.23 20.28
CA ASP A 63 3.33 14.57 19.98
C ASP A 63 3.22 14.87 18.48
N TYR A 64 3.51 13.89 17.60
CA TYR A 64 3.36 14.02 16.16
C TYR A 64 1.92 14.40 15.74
N TYR A 65 0.92 13.71 16.29
CA TYR A 65 -0.48 14.03 15.97
C TYR A 65 -0.95 15.34 16.58
N LEU A 66 -0.41 15.76 17.75
CA LEU A 66 -0.69 17.08 18.29
C LEU A 66 -0.17 18.20 17.39
N GLU A 67 1.04 18.04 16.81
CA GLU A 67 1.61 18.98 15.84
C GLU A 67 0.76 19.08 14.57
N LEU A 68 0.13 17.99 14.14
CA LEU A 68 -0.85 17.98 13.05
C LEU A 68 -2.20 18.62 13.40
N GLY A 69 -2.38 19.10 14.65
CA GLY A 69 -3.59 19.79 15.11
C GLY A 69 -4.69 18.86 15.65
N TRP A 70 -4.37 17.61 15.95
CA TRP A 70 -5.33 16.72 16.62
C TRP A 70 -5.51 17.14 18.09
N SER A 71 -6.71 16.95 18.62
CA SER A 71 -6.96 17.22 20.04
C SER A 71 -6.57 16.02 20.91
N THR A 72 -6.18 16.28 22.14
CA THR A 72 -5.87 15.25 23.15
C THR A 72 -7.03 14.25 23.33
N ALA A 73 -8.27 14.76 23.33
CA ALA A 73 -9.47 13.91 23.44
C ALA A 73 -9.63 12.94 22.24
N ASN A 74 -9.23 13.36 21.05
CA ASN A 74 -9.26 12.48 19.88
C ASN A 74 -8.22 11.38 20.00
N LEU A 75 -7.00 11.71 20.46
CA LEU A 75 -5.91 10.76 20.64
C LEU A 75 -6.24 9.71 21.69
N GLU A 76 -6.79 10.12 22.82
CA GLU A 76 -7.28 9.22 23.87
C GLU A 76 -8.37 8.26 23.35
N THR A 77 -9.27 8.76 22.50
CA THR A 77 -10.36 7.95 21.93
C THR A 77 -9.85 6.83 21.02
N ILE A 78 -8.75 7.06 20.31
CA ILE A 78 -8.13 6.08 19.40
C ILE A 78 -6.99 5.30 20.06
N GLY A 79 -6.76 5.51 21.37
CA GLY A 79 -5.81 4.75 22.16
C GLY A 79 -4.34 5.08 21.87
N ILE A 80 -4.04 6.32 21.45
CA ILE A 80 -2.66 6.81 21.32
C ILE A 80 -2.27 7.50 22.62
N GLU A 81 -1.21 6.99 23.23
CA GLU A 81 -0.68 7.49 24.50
C GLU A 81 0.69 8.16 24.33
N GLN A 82 1.06 8.98 25.29
CA GLN A 82 2.38 9.61 25.33
C GLN A 82 3.46 8.54 25.51
N GLY A 83 4.50 8.60 24.67
CA GLY A 83 5.57 7.60 24.65
C GLY A 83 5.37 6.48 23.64
N ASP A 84 4.23 6.43 22.93
CA ASP A 84 4.03 5.48 21.85
C ASP A 84 5.04 5.71 20.73
N ALA A 85 5.73 4.63 20.35
CA ALA A 85 6.77 4.66 19.34
C ALA A 85 6.19 4.90 17.93
N PHE A 86 6.83 5.78 17.16
CA PHE A 86 6.46 6.08 15.79
C PHE A 86 7.70 6.23 14.89
N VAL A 87 7.71 5.52 13.79
CA VAL A 87 8.82 5.57 12.80
C VAL A 87 8.84 6.90 12.03
N GLY A 88 7.72 7.62 11.99
CA GLY A 88 7.60 8.87 11.23
C GLY A 88 7.26 8.67 9.76
N VAL A 89 6.66 7.53 9.39
CA VAL A 89 6.17 7.25 8.04
C VAL A 89 4.66 7.12 8.03
N GLU A 90 4.05 7.57 6.95
CA GLU A 90 2.62 7.42 6.67
C GLU A 90 2.40 6.48 5.48
N GLY A 91 1.23 5.87 5.42
CA GLY A 91 0.86 5.08 4.25
C GLY A 91 1.54 3.71 4.17
N ILE A 92 1.91 3.10 5.29
CA ILE A 92 2.45 1.74 5.31
C ILE A 92 1.39 0.79 4.75
N SER A 93 1.77 -0.02 3.76
CA SER A 93 0.90 -0.99 3.11
C SER A 93 1.58 -2.36 3.00
N GLU A 94 0.78 -3.41 2.90
CA GLU A 94 1.29 -4.77 2.67
C GLU A 94 1.69 -4.98 1.22
N GLY A 95 2.55 -5.96 0.95
CA GLY A 95 3.00 -6.34 -0.38
C GLY A 95 1.87 -6.73 -1.35
N THR A 96 0.70 -7.11 -0.85
CA THR A 96 -0.48 -7.40 -1.68
C THR A 96 -1.35 -6.19 -1.96
N ALA A 97 -1.02 -5.00 -1.44
CA ALA A 97 -1.85 -3.79 -1.56
C ALA A 97 -2.16 -3.43 -3.02
N GLY A 98 -1.21 -3.59 -3.93
CA GLY A 98 -1.41 -3.37 -5.36
C GLY A 98 -2.46 -4.30 -5.96
N ILE A 99 -2.41 -5.59 -5.63
CA ILE A 99 -3.40 -6.58 -6.08
C ILE A 99 -4.76 -6.31 -5.45
N ASP A 100 -4.81 -5.99 -4.16
CA ASP A 100 -6.06 -5.68 -3.46
C ASP A 100 -6.70 -4.41 -4.02
N ARG A 101 -5.90 -3.40 -4.37
CA ARG A 101 -6.36 -2.20 -5.05
C ARG A 101 -6.97 -2.52 -6.41
N LEU A 102 -6.35 -3.39 -7.22
CA LEU A 102 -6.89 -3.81 -8.50
C LEU A 102 -8.17 -4.65 -8.36
N ALA A 103 -8.21 -5.55 -7.40
CA ALA A 103 -9.37 -6.38 -7.12
C ALA A 103 -10.53 -5.59 -6.50
N GLY A 104 -10.23 -4.57 -5.70
CA GLY A 104 -11.20 -3.70 -5.04
C GLY A 104 -12.24 -4.48 -4.24
N PRO A 105 -13.56 -4.27 -4.51
CA PRO A 105 -14.63 -5.00 -3.82
C PRO A 105 -14.60 -6.52 -4.01
N PHE A 106 -13.83 -7.03 -4.96
CA PHE A 106 -13.68 -8.46 -5.24
C PHE A 106 -12.44 -9.07 -4.59
N SER A 107 -11.65 -8.28 -3.88
CA SER A 107 -10.54 -8.79 -3.08
C SER A 107 -11.06 -9.73 -1.98
N PRO A 108 -10.35 -10.83 -1.69
CA PRO A 108 -10.65 -11.70 -0.54
C PRO A 108 -10.62 -10.96 0.81
N ARG A 109 -9.91 -9.84 0.88
CA ARG A 109 -9.80 -9.00 2.09
C ARG A 109 -10.92 -7.96 2.21
N PHE A 110 -11.79 -7.85 1.21
CA PHE A 110 -12.90 -6.89 1.28
C PHE A 110 -13.93 -7.35 2.31
N GLU A 111 -14.06 -6.56 3.37
CA GLU A 111 -15.03 -6.79 4.42
C GLU A 111 -16.40 -6.25 4.01
N GLY A 112 -17.24 -7.09 3.47
CA GLY A 112 -18.59 -6.73 3.07
C GLY A 112 -19.31 -7.85 2.33
N GLY A 113 -20.63 -7.91 2.48
CA GLY A 113 -21.48 -8.83 1.72
C GLY A 113 -21.72 -8.38 0.28
N VAL A 114 -22.39 -9.22 -0.50
CA VAL A 114 -22.69 -8.97 -1.93
C VAL A 114 -23.31 -7.59 -2.19
N LEU A 115 -24.15 -7.10 -1.28
CA LEU A 115 -24.77 -5.78 -1.41
C LEU A 115 -23.74 -4.65 -1.32
N MET A 116 -22.78 -4.75 -0.39
CA MET A 116 -21.70 -3.78 -0.26
C MET A 116 -20.75 -3.85 -1.46
N GLN A 117 -20.41 -5.05 -1.92
CA GLN A 117 -19.62 -5.22 -3.15
C GLN A 117 -20.28 -4.50 -4.33
N ALA A 118 -21.58 -4.71 -4.53
CA ALA A 118 -22.33 -4.05 -5.61
C ALA A 118 -22.37 -2.52 -5.46
N ALA A 119 -22.50 -2.02 -4.23
CA ALA A 119 -22.52 -0.59 -3.95
C ALA A 119 -21.16 0.10 -4.19
N TYR A 120 -20.06 -0.56 -3.85
CA TYR A 120 -18.69 -0.03 -4.03
C TYR A 120 -18.14 -0.21 -5.45
N THR A 121 -18.67 -1.14 -6.24
CA THR A 121 -18.18 -1.41 -7.61
C THR A 121 -18.14 -0.17 -8.50
N PRO A 122 -19.15 0.73 -8.56
CA PRO A 122 -19.07 1.93 -9.40
C PRO A 122 -17.95 2.88 -8.98
N LEU A 123 -17.74 3.05 -7.68
CA LEU A 123 -16.64 3.87 -7.16
C LEU A 123 -15.29 3.26 -7.49
N HIS A 124 -15.16 1.95 -7.36
CA HIS A 124 -13.95 1.22 -7.73
C HIS A 124 -13.62 1.39 -9.21
N VAL A 125 -14.61 1.30 -10.10
CA VAL A 125 -14.42 1.54 -11.55
C VAL A 125 -13.89 2.95 -11.80
N LEU A 126 -14.40 3.97 -11.10
CA LEU A 126 -13.89 5.34 -11.21
C LEU A 126 -12.43 5.44 -10.72
N ASN A 127 -12.09 4.81 -9.62
CA ASN A 127 -10.72 4.77 -9.13
C ASN A 127 -9.78 4.09 -10.14
N MET A 128 -10.21 2.98 -10.73
CA MET A 128 -9.43 2.29 -11.78
C MET A 128 -9.20 3.16 -13.02
N MET A 129 -10.09 4.12 -13.32
CA MET A 129 -9.87 5.05 -14.44
C MET A 129 -8.80 6.10 -14.14
N ILE A 130 -8.60 6.46 -12.87
CA ILE A 130 -7.61 7.45 -12.45
C ILE A 130 -6.23 6.80 -12.27
N LEU A 131 -6.19 5.54 -11.87
CA LEU A 131 -4.97 4.79 -11.54
C LEU A 131 -3.81 4.91 -12.55
N PRO A 132 -4.00 4.85 -13.89
CA PRO A 132 -2.91 5.02 -14.85
C PRO A 132 -2.24 6.39 -14.79
N PHE A 133 -2.96 7.41 -14.33
CA PHE A 133 -2.39 8.76 -14.18
C PHE A 133 -1.58 8.88 -12.88
N GLU A 134 -2.00 8.20 -11.83
CA GLU A 134 -1.29 8.16 -10.55
C GLU A 134 -0.02 7.32 -10.62
N LEU A 135 -0.09 6.16 -11.28
CA LEU A 135 1.01 5.20 -11.40
C LEU A 135 1.77 5.30 -12.74
N GLN A 136 1.69 6.42 -13.46
CA GLN A 136 2.44 6.68 -14.69
C GLN A 136 2.28 5.59 -15.77
N GLY A 137 1.11 4.99 -15.85
CA GLY A 137 0.77 4.02 -16.90
C GLY A 137 0.97 2.56 -16.54
N VAL A 138 1.31 2.25 -15.29
CA VAL A 138 1.34 0.86 -14.78
C VAL A 138 0.12 0.57 -13.90
N SER A 139 -0.23 -0.69 -13.76
CA SER A 139 -1.36 -1.12 -12.91
C SER A 139 -0.97 -1.22 -11.43
N MET A 140 0.32 -1.34 -11.17
CA MET A 140 0.89 -1.54 -9.84
C MET A 140 2.25 -0.86 -9.79
N HIS A 141 2.64 -0.32 -8.63
CA HIS A 141 3.94 0.30 -8.45
C HIS A 141 5.06 -0.76 -8.49
N PRO A 142 6.24 -0.49 -9.10
CA PRO A 142 7.33 -1.45 -9.14
C PRO A 142 7.74 -2.03 -7.78
N ALA A 143 7.78 -1.20 -6.72
CA ALA A 143 8.07 -1.64 -5.38
C ALA A 143 7.02 -2.66 -4.85
N GLU A 144 5.74 -2.52 -5.19
CA GLU A 144 4.71 -3.51 -4.85
C GLU A 144 4.94 -4.83 -5.60
N GLU A 145 5.43 -4.78 -6.85
CA GLU A 145 5.75 -5.97 -7.64
C GLU A 145 6.90 -6.78 -7.04
N THR A 146 7.91 -6.12 -6.46
CA THR A 146 9.05 -6.81 -5.84
C THR A 146 8.68 -7.61 -4.59
N MET A 147 7.62 -7.22 -3.90
CA MET A 147 7.13 -7.90 -2.70
C MET A 147 6.24 -9.12 -3.01
N LEU A 148 5.83 -9.29 -4.27
CA LEU A 148 4.93 -10.38 -4.65
C LEU A 148 5.69 -11.68 -4.90
N THR A 149 5.16 -12.76 -4.33
CA THR A 149 5.59 -14.12 -4.65
C THR A 149 4.43 -14.88 -5.32
N PRO A 150 4.67 -15.63 -6.39
CA PRO A 150 3.61 -16.41 -7.02
C PRO A 150 3.14 -17.50 -6.07
N THR A 151 1.82 -17.64 -5.94
CA THR A 151 1.23 -18.76 -5.19
C THR A 151 1.53 -20.07 -5.90
N GLU A 152 1.82 -21.14 -5.17
CA GLU A 152 1.94 -22.50 -5.70
C GLU A 152 0.68 -22.88 -6.49
N GLY A 153 0.87 -23.44 -7.67
CA GLY A 153 -0.23 -23.88 -8.54
C GLY A 153 0.10 -23.79 -10.02
N LEU A 154 -0.75 -24.39 -10.86
CA LEU A 154 -0.51 -24.54 -12.28
C LEU A 154 -0.14 -23.23 -13.01
N LEU A 155 -0.78 -22.14 -12.66
CA LEU A 155 -0.50 -20.83 -13.29
C LEU A 155 0.80 -20.22 -12.75
N GLY A 156 1.03 -20.26 -11.44
CA GLY A 156 2.26 -19.77 -10.83
C GLY A 156 3.49 -20.53 -11.31
N ASP A 157 3.40 -21.86 -11.33
CA ASP A 157 4.48 -22.74 -11.74
C ASP A 157 4.82 -22.63 -13.25
N THR A 158 3.80 -22.32 -14.09
CA THR A 158 3.98 -22.27 -15.55
C THR A 158 4.39 -20.87 -16.04
N LEU A 159 3.81 -19.82 -15.48
CA LEU A 159 3.99 -18.45 -15.95
C LEU A 159 5.02 -17.67 -15.12
N GLY A 160 5.23 -18.08 -13.88
CA GLY A 160 6.01 -17.33 -12.91
C GLY A 160 5.38 -15.96 -12.59
N LEU A 161 6.05 -15.17 -11.73
CA LEU A 161 5.57 -13.85 -11.36
C LEU A 161 5.42 -12.92 -12.56
N ASN A 162 6.46 -12.82 -13.40
CA ASN A 162 6.46 -11.92 -14.56
C ASN A 162 5.36 -12.24 -15.55
N GLY A 163 5.07 -13.54 -15.79
CA GLY A 163 3.98 -13.94 -16.67
C GLY A 163 2.61 -13.59 -16.08
N LEU A 164 2.42 -13.76 -14.79
CA LEU A 164 1.19 -13.37 -14.11
C LEU A 164 0.99 -11.85 -14.16
N LEU A 165 2.01 -11.06 -13.85
CA LEU A 165 1.96 -9.60 -13.91
C LEU A 165 1.69 -9.09 -15.33
N PHE A 166 2.28 -9.74 -16.36
CA PHE A 166 1.94 -9.42 -17.74
C PHE A 166 0.43 -9.56 -18.01
N PHE A 167 -0.19 -10.66 -17.57
CA PHE A 167 -1.63 -10.86 -17.75
C PHE A 167 -2.45 -9.87 -16.93
N VAL A 168 -2.05 -9.55 -15.69
CA VAL A 168 -2.71 -8.52 -14.87
C VAL A 168 -2.71 -7.19 -15.61
N ASN A 169 -1.55 -6.72 -16.06
CA ASN A 169 -1.42 -5.48 -16.82
C ASN A 169 -2.23 -5.52 -18.14
N PHE A 170 -2.18 -6.62 -18.88
CA PHE A 170 -2.94 -6.78 -20.11
C PHE A 170 -4.45 -6.65 -19.88
N PHE A 171 -5.01 -7.35 -18.88
CA PHE A 171 -6.43 -7.28 -18.58
C PHE A 171 -6.82 -5.93 -17.97
N PHE A 172 -5.96 -5.31 -17.20
CA PHE A 172 -6.17 -3.95 -16.69
C PHE A 172 -6.35 -2.95 -17.84
N TRP A 173 -5.44 -2.94 -18.80
CA TRP A 173 -5.53 -2.06 -19.98
C TRP A 173 -6.70 -2.38 -20.88
N LEU A 174 -7.02 -3.66 -21.05
CA LEU A 174 -8.19 -4.09 -21.81
C LEU A 174 -9.48 -3.57 -21.15
N MET A 175 -9.61 -3.68 -19.85
CA MET A 175 -10.72 -3.14 -19.07
C MET A 175 -10.79 -1.61 -19.24
N TRP A 176 -9.68 -0.93 -19.06
CA TRP A 176 -9.60 0.54 -19.11
C TRP A 176 -10.05 1.10 -20.47
N VAL A 177 -9.57 0.50 -21.58
CA VAL A 177 -9.99 0.87 -22.93
C VAL A 177 -11.49 0.62 -23.15
N ASN A 178 -12.03 -0.50 -22.65
CA ASN A 178 -13.47 -0.79 -22.79
C ASN A 178 -14.33 0.21 -22.00
N ILE A 179 -13.91 0.62 -20.81
CA ILE A 179 -14.60 1.64 -20.02
C ILE A 179 -14.60 2.97 -20.78
N LEU A 180 -13.45 3.42 -21.30
CA LEU A 180 -13.36 4.64 -22.10
C LEU A 180 -14.27 4.60 -23.32
N LEU A 181 -14.29 3.49 -24.06
CA LEU A 181 -15.19 3.32 -25.21
C LEU A 181 -16.65 3.37 -24.78
N GLY A 182 -16.98 2.80 -23.62
CA GLY A 182 -18.33 2.90 -23.05
C GLY A 182 -18.72 4.35 -22.78
N PHE A 183 -17.84 5.13 -22.14
CA PHE A 183 -18.10 6.55 -21.87
C PHE A 183 -18.23 7.38 -23.14
N THR A 184 -17.33 7.19 -24.12
CA THR A 184 -17.40 7.93 -25.40
C THR A 184 -18.69 7.65 -26.16
N ASN A 185 -19.22 6.42 -26.08
CA ASN A 185 -20.50 6.06 -26.69
C ASN A 185 -21.73 6.64 -25.95
N LEU A 186 -21.59 6.95 -24.66
CA LEU A 186 -22.64 7.56 -23.86
C LEU A 186 -22.71 9.09 -24.01
N ILE A 187 -21.63 9.73 -24.49
CA ILE A 187 -21.65 11.17 -24.77
C ILE A 187 -22.50 11.38 -26.02
N PRO A 188 -23.66 12.04 -25.92
CA PRO A 188 -24.46 12.32 -27.10
C PRO A 188 -23.62 13.17 -28.07
N MET A 189 -23.44 12.69 -29.29
CA MET A 189 -22.86 13.51 -30.36
C MET A 189 -23.80 14.70 -30.56
N VAL A 190 -23.42 15.85 -30.02
CA VAL A 190 -24.10 17.09 -30.34
C VAL A 190 -23.78 17.39 -31.80
N PRO A 191 -24.75 17.37 -32.71
CA PRO A 191 -24.50 17.75 -34.09
C PRO A 191 -24.10 19.24 -34.09
N PHE A 192 -22.90 19.53 -34.60
CA PHE A 192 -22.43 20.88 -34.85
C PHE A 192 -23.16 21.46 -36.07
#